data_770d6e519b06ee4b69a83e55cb23b40e
#
_entry.id   770d6e519b06ee4b69a83e55cb23b40e
#
_cell.length_a   1.000
_cell.length_b   1.000
_cell.length_c   1.000
_cell.angle_alpha   90.00
_cell.angle_beta   90.00
_cell.angle_gamma   90.00
#
_symmetry.space_group_name_H-M   'P 1'
#
loop_
_entity.id
_entity.type
_entity.pdbx_description
1 polymer ?
#
loop_
_entity_poly.entity_id
_entity_poly.type
_entity_poly.pdbx_seq_one_letter_code
_entity_poly.pdbx_strand_id
1 'polypeptide(L)'
;MNGHAKPPFPKQKQPMPGRTSDMRPQPDHGEDSYRGSGKLAGKKAVITGADSGIGRAVAIAFAREGADVLIAYLSEHDDANETKRLVEDAGRKAVLMSGDIGDPAQCRAVIEKAVSELGGLDILVNNAAHQASFKSLEDISDDEWELTFQVNIHAMFYLTKAAVPHMKNGGAIINTASINADKPNPTLLAYATIKGAEFHRRAPAVAGREGNSRKHGGARADLDAAYSFDHA
;
A
#
# COMPACT_ATOMS: atom_id res chain seq x y z
N MET A 1 -29.94 -6.81 4.81
CA MET A 1 -28.72 -7.55 4.48
C MET A 1 -28.33 -7.16 3.07
N ASN A 2 -27.43 -6.20 2.90
CA ASN A 2 -26.90 -5.86 1.58
C ASN A 2 -25.97 -7.00 1.18
N GLY A 3 -26.44 -7.86 0.28
CA GLY A 3 -25.63 -8.97 -0.23
C GLY A 3 -24.55 -8.45 -1.17
N HIS A 4 -23.28 -8.66 -0.81
CA HIS A 4 -22.17 -8.40 -1.73
C HIS A 4 -22.37 -9.19 -3.03
N ALA A 5 -21.99 -8.60 -4.16
CA ALA A 5 -22.02 -9.27 -5.44
C ALA A 5 -21.15 -10.54 -5.40
N LYS A 6 -21.64 -11.65 -5.96
CA LYS A 6 -20.96 -12.95 -5.94
C LYS A 6 -20.45 -13.34 -7.32
N PRO A 7 -19.32 -14.05 -7.41
CA PRO A 7 -18.87 -14.62 -8.69
C PRO A 7 -19.91 -15.55 -9.31
N PRO A 8 -19.89 -15.71 -10.67
CA PRO A 8 -18.93 -15.10 -11.58
C PRO A 8 -19.22 -13.63 -11.88
N PHE A 9 -18.17 -12.80 -11.88
CA PHE A 9 -18.30 -11.41 -12.28
C PHE A 9 -18.22 -11.23 -13.80
N PRO A 10 -18.86 -10.19 -14.38
CA PRO A 10 -18.75 -9.92 -15.81
C PRO A 10 -17.29 -9.61 -16.18
N LYS A 11 -16.85 -10.11 -17.34
CA LYS A 11 -15.55 -9.75 -17.91
C LYS A 11 -15.56 -8.28 -18.30
N GLN A 12 -14.58 -7.53 -17.82
CA GLN A 12 -14.43 -6.11 -18.13
C GLN A 12 -12.95 -5.76 -18.28
N LYS A 13 -12.66 -4.74 -19.09
CA LYS A 13 -11.33 -4.19 -19.30
C LYS A 13 -11.41 -2.67 -19.19
N GLN A 14 -10.39 -2.07 -18.63
CA GLN A 14 -10.18 -0.62 -18.61
C GLN A 14 -8.76 -0.34 -19.09
N PRO A 15 -8.49 0.82 -19.72
CA PRO A 15 -7.12 1.29 -19.89
C PRO A 15 -6.49 1.54 -18.51
N MET A 16 -5.18 1.39 -18.41
CA MET A 16 -4.46 1.73 -17.19
C MET A 16 -4.16 3.23 -17.13
N PRO A 17 -4.25 3.82 -15.92
CA PRO A 17 -4.83 3.27 -14.70
C PRO A 17 -6.36 3.19 -14.76
N GLY A 18 -6.94 2.13 -14.18
CA GLY A 18 -8.39 1.93 -14.20
C GLY A 18 -9.14 2.83 -13.19
N ARG A 19 -10.43 3.09 -13.43
CA ARG A 19 -11.29 3.89 -12.56
C ARG A 19 -12.29 3.03 -11.82
N THR A 20 -12.46 3.27 -10.53
CA THR A 20 -13.45 2.57 -9.71
C THR A 20 -14.87 2.80 -10.20
N SER A 21 -15.21 4.02 -10.65
CA SER A 21 -16.53 4.38 -11.18
C SER A 21 -16.98 3.56 -12.38
N ASP A 22 -16.03 3.03 -13.16
CA ASP A 22 -16.30 2.27 -14.37
C ASP A 22 -16.47 0.76 -14.11
N MET A 23 -16.18 0.30 -12.89
CA MET A 23 -16.32 -1.11 -12.53
C MET A 23 -17.78 -1.53 -12.37
N ARG A 24 -18.11 -2.76 -12.79
CA ARG A 24 -19.44 -3.38 -12.65
C ARG A 24 -19.30 -4.83 -12.19
N PRO A 25 -19.90 -5.24 -11.06
CA PRO A 25 -20.53 -4.37 -10.05
C PRO A 25 -19.51 -3.42 -9.42
N GLN A 26 -20.01 -2.37 -8.77
CA GLN A 26 -19.14 -1.49 -7.98
C GLN A 26 -18.48 -2.31 -6.85
N PRO A 27 -17.15 -2.17 -6.63
CA PRO A 27 -16.50 -2.83 -5.52
C PRO A 27 -16.93 -2.21 -4.18
N ASP A 28 -17.03 -3.02 -3.14
CA ASP A 28 -17.19 -2.60 -1.76
C ASP A 28 -15.81 -2.59 -1.09
N HIS A 29 -15.38 -1.43 -0.61
CA HIS A 29 -14.10 -1.27 0.10
C HIS A 29 -14.30 -1.22 1.62
N GLY A 30 -15.47 -1.59 2.10
CA GLY A 30 -15.82 -1.56 3.51
C GLY A 30 -16.51 -0.25 3.94
N GLU A 31 -16.96 0.57 2.97
CA GLU A 31 -17.60 1.87 3.25
C GLU A 31 -18.77 1.75 4.23
N ASP A 32 -19.60 0.71 4.06
CA ASP A 32 -20.77 0.51 4.90
C ASP A 32 -20.57 -0.54 6.01
N SER A 33 -19.66 -1.47 5.80
CA SER A 33 -19.57 -2.69 6.61
C SER A 33 -18.50 -2.66 7.70
N TYR A 34 -17.34 -2.04 7.45
CA TYR A 34 -16.24 -2.02 8.43
C TYR A 34 -16.55 -1.09 9.60
N ARG A 35 -16.34 -1.56 10.82
CA ARG A 35 -16.47 -0.80 12.07
C ARG A 35 -15.14 -0.78 12.81
N GLY A 36 -14.58 0.40 13.03
CA GLY A 36 -13.34 0.58 13.77
C GLY A 36 -13.51 0.34 15.26
N SER A 37 -12.41 0.02 15.92
CA SER A 37 -12.30 -0.18 17.36
C SER A 37 -11.23 0.70 18.02
N GLY A 38 -10.65 1.64 17.26
CA GLY A 38 -9.68 2.62 17.76
C GLY A 38 -8.24 2.11 17.86
N LYS A 39 -7.91 1.02 17.17
CA LYS A 39 -6.55 0.41 17.23
C LYS A 39 -5.44 1.31 16.72
N LEU A 40 -5.77 2.27 15.85
CA LEU A 40 -4.82 3.21 15.26
C LEU A 40 -5.09 4.66 15.72
N ALA A 41 -5.71 4.85 16.89
CA ALA A 41 -6.02 6.18 17.42
C ALA A 41 -4.77 7.07 17.47
N GLY A 42 -4.82 8.22 16.76
CA GLY A 42 -3.74 9.18 16.67
C GLY A 42 -2.55 8.80 15.80
N LYS A 43 -2.56 7.63 15.15
CA LYS A 43 -1.51 7.22 14.21
C LYS A 43 -1.56 8.02 12.92
N LYS A 44 -0.40 8.10 12.23
CA LYS A 44 -0.17 8.79 10.96
C LYS A 44 0.27 7.76 9.93
N ALA A 45 -0.50 7.60 8.86
CA ALA A 45 -0.23 6.58 7.84
C ALA A 45 0.00 7.21 6.46
N VAL A 46 0.95 6.66 5.72
CA VAL A 46 1.09 6.86 4.28
C VAL A 46 0.68 5.57 3.57
N ILE A 47 -0.18 5.68 2.57
CA ILE A 47 -0.64 4.53 1.77
C ILE A 47 -0.46 4.88 0.30
N THR A 48 0.31 4.07 -0.43
CA THR A 48 0.48 4.24 -1.88
C THR A 48 -0.58 3.47 -2.67
N GLY A 49 -1.04 4.04 -3.80
CA GLY A 49 -2.17 3.49 -4.55
C GLY A 49 -3.46 3.46 -3.72
N ALA A 50 -3.67 4.50 -2.90
CA ALA A 50 -4.80 4.56 -1.98
C ALA A 50 -6.05 5.23 -2.57
N ASP A 51 -6.00 5.60 -3.83
CA ASP A 51 -7.12 6.14 -4.60
C ASP A 51 -8.20 5.10 -4.85
N SER A 52 -7.84 3.82 -4.98
CA SER A 52 -8.75 2.76 -5.42
C SER A 52 -8.41 1.39 -4.80
N GLY A 53 -9.23 0.37 -5.09
CA GLY A 53 -8.95 -1.03 -4.79
C GLY A 53 -8.58 -1.32 -3.33
N ILE A 54 -7.53 -2.12 -3.15
CA ILE A 54 -7.03 -2.52 -1.82
C ILE A 54 -6.55 -1.30 -1.04
N GLY A 55 -5.86 -0.35 -1.70
CA GLY A 55 -5.35 0.85 -1.03
C GLY A 55 -6.45 1.73 -0.46
N ARG A 56 -7.56 1.92 -1.17
CA ARG A 56 -8.76 2.61 -0.67
C ARG A 56 -9.35 1.87 0.54
N ALA A 57 -9.48 0.55 0.46
CA ALA A 57 -10.01 -0.25 1.58
C ALA A 57 -9.14 -0.12 2.84
N VAL A 58 -7.81 -0.12 2.68
CA VAL A 58 -6.87 0.12 3.78
C VAL A 58 -7.02 1.54 4.34
N ALA A 59 -7.14 2.57 3.48
CA ALA A 59 -7.32 3.96 3.91
C ALA A 59 -8.59 4.14 4.75
N ILE A 60 -9.72 3.56 4.31
CA ILE A 60 -10.99 3.58 5.04
C ILE A 60 -10.87 2.86 6.38
N ALA A 61 -10.31 1.65 6.37
CA ALA A 61 -10.12 0.88 7.59
C ALA A 61 -9.23 1.63 8.60
N PHE A 62 -8.11 2.18 8.15
CA PHE A 62 -7.19 2.94 9.01
C PHE A 62 -7.82 4.20 9.58
N ALA A 63 -8.59 4.94 8.76
CA ALA A 63 -9.32 6.11 9.23
C ALA A 63 -10.36 5.73 10.32
N ARG A 64 -11.11 4.67 10.11
CA ARG A 64 -12.09 4.18 11.10
C ARG A 64 -11.45 3.63 12.37
N GLU A 65 -10.21 3.13 12.27
CA GLU A 65 -9.39 2.78 13.45
C GLU A 65 -8.73 4.01 14.12
N GLY A 66 -8.89 5.21 13.58
CA GLY A 66 -8.47 6.46 14.19
C GLY A 66 -7.16 7.06 13.65
N ALA A 67 -6.64 6.57 12.52
CA ALA A 67 -5.44 7.13 11.89
C ALA A 67 -5.76 8.29 10.95
N ASP A 68 -4.86 9.28 10.87
CA ASP A 68 -4.81 10.25 9.79
C ASP A 68 -4.03 9.66 8.61
N VAL A 69 -4.44 9.94 7.38
CA VAL A 69 -3.94 9.23 6.19
C VAL A 69 -3.43 10.18 5.13
N LEU A 70 -2.21 9.96 4.62
CA LEU A 70 -1.79 10.48 3.32
C LEU A 70 -2.08 9.44 2.24
N ILE A 71 -2.86 9.85 1.24
CA ILE A 71 -3.29 9.09 0.08
C ILE A 71 -2.34 9.45 -1.07
N ALA A 72 -1.38 8.59 -1.37
CA ALA A 72 -0.51 8.75 -2.53
C ALA A 72 -1.08 7.97 -3.72
N TYR A 73 -1.16 8.62 -4.88
CA TYR A 73 -1.77 8.06 -6.09
C TYR A 73 -1.08 8.62 -7.36
N LEU A 74 -1.31 8.02 -8.51
CA LEU A 74 -0.66 8.43 -9.75
C LEU A 74 -1.36 9.67 -10.35
N SER A 75 -2.56 9.52 -10.89
CA SER A 75 -3.27 10.55 -11.68
C SER A 75 -4.78 10.55 -11.52
N GLU A 76 -5.37 9.56 -10.83
CA GLU A 76 -6.82 9.36 -10.70
C GLU A 76 -7.41 10.28 -9.63
N HIS A 77 -7.47 11.60 -9.93
CA HIS A 77 -7.88 12.64 -8.98
C HIS A 77 -9.29 12.42 -8.42
N ASP A 78 -10.24 11.97 -9.24
CA ASP A 78 -11.62 11.75 -8.80
C ASP A 78 -11.71 10.60 -7.80
N ASP A 79 -11.03 9.50 -8.07
CA ASP A 79 -10.95 8.34 -7.18
C ASP A 79 -10.23 8.69 -5.85
N ALA A 80 -9.16 9.47 -5.94
CA ALA A 80 -8.42 9.92 -4.76
C ALA A 80 -9.25 10.91 -3.90
N ASN A 81 -10.01 11.81 -4.52
CA ASN A 81 -10.92 12.71 -3.82
C ASN A 81 -12.05 11.94 -3.11
N GLU A 82 -12.59 10.90 -3.73
CA GLU A 82 -13.58 10.04 -3.09
C GLU A 82 -12.98 9.30 -1.88
N THR A 83 -11.77 8.76 -1.99
CA THR A 83 -11.09 8.15 -0.85
C THR A 83 -10.85 9.16 0.27
N LYS A 84 -10.42 10.39 -0.09
CA LYS A 84 -10.26 11.48 0.88
C LYS A 84 -11.58 11.76 1.61
N ARG A 85 -12.68 11.92 0.89
CA ARG A 85 -14.01 12.14 1.47
C ARG A 85 -14.38 11.05 2.49
N LEU A 86 -14.14 9.76 2.14
CA LEU A 86 -14.44 8.63 3.01
C LEU A 86 -13.57 8.59 4.29
N VAL A 87 -12.32 9.05 4.21
CA VAL A 87 -11.43 9.22 5.37
C VAL A 87 -11.93 10.38 6.26
N GLU A 88 -12.32 11.50 5.64
CA GLU A 88 -12.83 12.67 6.36
C GLU A 88 -14.20 12.39 7.01
N ASP A 89 -15.07 11.62 6.38
CA ASP A 89 -16.33 11.14 6.96
C ASP A 89 -16.14 10.26 8.21
N ALA A 90 -14.97 9.59 8.31
CA ALA A 90 -14.57 8.89 9.53
C ALA A 90 -14.00 9.82 10.61
N GLY A 91 -14.02 11.13 10.40
CA GLY A 91 -13.51 12.14 11.34
C GLY A 91 -11.99 12.23 11.37
N ARG A 92 -11.29 11.78 10.33
CA ARG A 92 -9.83 11.79 10.27
C ARG A 92 -9.31 12.72 9.19
N LYS A 93 -8.07 13.18 9.37
CA LYS A 93 -7.40 14.03 8.38
C LYS A 93 -6.97 13.19 7.18
N ALA A 94 -7.27 13.66 5.97
CA ALA A 94 -6.79 13.09 4.71
C ALA A 94 -5.94 14.11 3.96
N VAL A 95 -4.78 13.68 3.48
CA VAL A 95 -3.87 14.48 2.64
C VAL A 95 -3.70 13.77 1.30
N LEU A 96 -3.87 14.48 0.19
CA LEU A 96 -3.66 13.96 -1.15
C LEU A 96 -2.26 14.28 -1.66
N MET A 97 -1.62 13.32 -2.33
CA MET A 97 -0.36 13.50 -3.04
C MET A 97 -0.34 12.71 -4.33
N SER A 98 -0.49 13.41 -5.47
CA SER A 98 -0.36 12.79 -6.79
C SER A 98 1.09 12.76 -7.25
N GLY A 99 1.44 11.78 -8.08
CA GLY A 99 2.72 11.67 -8.75
C GLY A 99 3.24 10.25 -8.87
N ASP A 100 4.21 10.07 -9.75
CA ASP A 100 4.79 8.77 -10.04
C ASP A 100 5.85 8.40 -9.00
N ILE A 101 5.57 7.36 -8.22
CA ILE A 101 6.51 6.81 -7.22
C ILE A 101 7.69 6.04 -7.85
N GLY A 102 7.69 5.80 -9.15
CA GLY A 102 8.88 5.36 -9.87
C GLY A 102 10.01 6.39 -9.79
N ASP A 103 9.68 7.68 -9.58
CA ASP A 103 10.67 8.72 -9.32
C ASP A 103 11.09 8.77 -7.84
N PRO A 104 12.38 8.59 -7.53
CA PRO A 104 12.90 8.71 -6.16
C PRO A 104 12.64 10.07 -5.51
N ALA A 105 12.55 11.15 -6.28
CA ALA A 105 12.25 12.48 -5.75
C ALA A 105 10.80 12.56 -5.28
N GLN A 106 9.86 11.99 -6.05
CA GLN A 106 8.46 11.87 -5.65
C GLN A 106 8.28 11.04 -4.39
N CYS A 107 9.01 9.92 -4.26
CA CYS A 107 8.98 9.11 -3.05
C CYS A 107 9.37 9.92 -1.80
N ARG A 108 10.42 10.73 -1.89
CA ARG A 108 10.83 11.62 -0.79
C ARG A 108 9.77 12.67 -0.49
N ALA A 109 9.24 13.33 -1.52
CA ALA A 109 8.21 14.36 -1.38
C ALA A 109 6.92 13.82 -0.72
N VAL A 110 6.51 12.58 -1.01
CA VAL A 110 5.38 11.91 -0.35
C VAL A 110 5.60 11.82 1.16
N ILE A 111 6.78 11.38 1.58
CA ILE A 111 7.10 11.22 3.01
C ILE A 111 7.23 12.59 3.69
N GLU A 112 7.93 13.54 3.09
CA GLU A 112 8.08 14.90 3.62
C GLU A 112 6.73 15.59 3.80
N LYS A 113 5.82 15.44 2.83
CA LYS A 113 4.46 15.97 2.91
C LYS A 113 3.66 15.30 4.03
N ALA A 114 3.77 14.00 4.21
CA ALA A 114 3.11 13.30 5.31
C ALA A 114 3.60 13.82 6.67
N VAL A 115 4.90 13.91 6.86
CA VAL A 115 5.50 14.40 8.10
C VAL A 115 5.08 15.84 8.41
N SER A 116 5.11 16.72 7.40
CA SER A 116 4.74 18.14 7.58
C SER A 116 3.25 18.33 7.84
N GLU A 117 2.40 17.65 7.09
CA GLU A 117 0.95 17.88 7.17
C GLU A 117 0.23 17.03 8.21
N LEU A 118 0.66 15.78 8.46
CA LEU A 118 0.07 14.93 9.50
C LEU A 118 0.76 15.08 10.85
N GLY A 119 1.95 15.72 10.88
CA GLY A 119 2.72 15.93 12.09
C GLY A 119 3.54 14.71 12.55
N GLY A 120 3.84 13.80 11.63
CA GLY A 120 4.65 12.59 11.85
C GLY A 120 4.34 11.45 10.93
N LEU A 121 4.98 10.31 11.17
CA LEU A 121 4.75 9.07 10.40
C LEU A 121 4.88 7.85 11.33
N ASP A 122 3.83 7.06 11.43
CA ASP A 122 3.82 5.81 12.20
C ASP A 122 3.74 4.58 11.30
N ILE A 123 3.04 4.68 10.15
CA ILE A 123 2.76 3.52 9.29
C ILE A 123 3.01 3.90 7.84
N LEU A 124 3.78 3.06 7.14
CA LEU A 124 3.94 3.12 5.69
C LEU A 124 3.32 1.86 5.07
N VAL A 125 2.38 2.03 4.14
CA VAL A 125 1.80 0.94 3.36
C VAL A 125 2.24 1.07 1.91
N ASN A 126 3.16 0.21 1.48
CA ASN A 126 3.58 0.06 0.10
C ASN A 126 2.58 -0.85 -0.62
N ASN A 127 1.56 -0.25 -1.23
CA ASN A 127 0.48 -0.97 -1.89
C ASN A 127 0.39 -0.69 -3.39
N ALA A 128 0.79 0.49 -3.86
CA ALA A 128 0.79 0.79 -5.30
C ALA A 128 1.57 -0.28 -6.08
N ALA A 129 1.04 -0.67 -7.23
CA ALA A 129 1.65 -1.67 -8.08
C ALA A 129 1.38 -1.37 -9.56
N HIS A 130 2.37 -1.65 -10.40
CA HIS A 130 2.22 -1.78 -11.84
C HIS A 130 2.12 -3.26 -12.20
N GLN A 131 1.10 -3.64 -12.99
CA GLN A 131 0.88 -5.01 -13.44
C GLN A 131 0.36 -5.02 -14.86
N ALA A 132 1.11 -5.61 -15.77
CA ALA A 132 0.69 -5.83 -17.15
C ALA A 132 0.72 -7.33 -17.51
N SER A 133 -0.14 -7.75 -18.45
CA SER A 133 -0.24 -9.13 -18.92
C SER A 133 0.27 -9.24 -20.35
N PHE A 134 1.14 -10.23 -20.60
CA PHE A 134 1.72 -10.52 -21.89
C PHE A 134 1.47 -11.99 -22.27
N LYS A 135 1.39 -12.27 -23.58
CA LYS A 135 1.15 -13.63 -24.07
C LYS A 135 2.42 -14.47 -24.11
N SER A 136 3.57 -13.81 -24.37
CA SER A 136 4.87 -14.45 -24.45
C SER A 136 5.95 -13.57 -23.83
N LEU A 137 7.15 -14.13 -23.62
CA LEU A 137 8.30 -13.41 -23.10
C LEU A 137 8.73 -12.28 -24.04
N GLU A 138 8.69 -12.52 -25.34
CA GLU A 138 9.12 -11.61 -26.40
C GLU A 138 8.22 -10.37 -26.50
N ASP A 139 7.00 -10.45 -25.99
CA ASP A 139 6.06 -9.32 -25.93
C ASP A 139 6.40 -8.31 -24.82
N ILE A 140 7.25 -8.69 -23.87
CA ILE A 140 7.68 -7.82 -22.77
C ILE A 140 8.85 -6.98 -23.25
N SER A 141 8.63 -5.68 -23.43
CA SER A 141 9.73 -4.76 -23.74
C SER A 141 10.64 -4.52 -22.54
N ASP A 142 11.89 -4.12 -22.80
CA ASP A 142 12.82 -3.75 -21.74
C ASP A 142 12.26 -2.59 -20.90
N ASP A 143 11.59 -1.60 -21.53
CA ASP A 143 10.96 -0.48 -20.83
C ASP A 143 9.83 -0.94 -19.88
N GLU A 144 9.01 -1.90 -20.29
CA GLU A 144 7.95 -2.48 -19.45
C GLU A 144 8.54 -3.26 -18.27
N TRP A 145 9.62 -3.99 -18.51
CA TRP A 145 10.35 -4.69 -17.46
C TRP A 145 10.89 -3.71 -16.42
N GLU A 146 11.61 -2.68 -16.86
CA GLU A 146 12.16 -1.64 -15.98
C GLU A 146 11.06 -0.88 -15.23
N LEU A 147 9.95 -0.50 -15.89
CA LEU A 147 8.81 0.13 -15.25
C LEU A 147 8.22 -0.75 -14.15
N THR A 148 8.10 -2.06 -14.41
CA THR A 148 7.60 -3.01 -13.40
C THR A 148 8.50 -3.02 -12.17
N PHE A 149 9.82 -3.01 -12.32
CA PHE A 149 10.76 -2.95 -11.19
C PHE A 149 10.76 -1.58 -10.50
N GLN A 150 10.71 -0.49 -11.26
CA GLN A 150 10.69 0.86 -10.71
C GLN A 150 9.51 1.07 -9.77
N VAL A 151 8.30 0.73 -10.20
CA VAL A 151 7.09 0.98 -9.41
C VAL A 151 6.94 -0.01 -8.26
N ASN A 152 7.29 -1.29 -8.45
CA ASN A 152 6.98 -2.31 -7.45
C ASN A 152 8.13 -2.60 -6.47
N ILE A 153 9.40 -2.38 -6.87
CA ILE A 153 10.58 -2.67 -6.04
C ILE A 153 11.33 -1.40 -5.63
N HIS A 154 11.73 -0.59 -6.61
CA HIS A 154 12.56 0.58 -6.32
C HIS A 154 11.79 1.62 -5.51
N ALA A 155 10.52 1.88 -5.85
CA ALA A 155 9.66 2.78 -5.09
C ALA A 155 9.53 2.34 -3.63
N MET A 156 9.30 1.05 -3.37
CA MET A 156 9.23 0.49 -2.02
C MET A 156 10.51 0.77 -1.22
N PHE A 157 11.68 0.59 -1.84
CA PHE A 157 12.96 0.91 -1.22
C PHE A 157 13.10 2.40 -0.92
N TYR A 158 12.78 3.28 -1.89
CA TYR A 158 12.92 4.73 -1.72
C TYR A 158 11.97 5.29 -0.67
N LEU A 159 10.70 4.86 -0.67
CA LEU A 159 9.72 5.23 0.33
C LEU A 159 10.14 4.78 1.72
N THR A 160 10.56 3.51 1.86
CA THR A 160 11.06 2.96 3.13
C THR A 160 12.27 3.73 3.63
N LYS A 161 13.26 3.96 2.76
CA LYS A 161 14.46 4.73 3.11
C LYS A 161 14.15 6.15 3.57
N ALA A 162 13.18 6.81 2.93
CA ALA A 162 12.74 8.13 3.31
C ALA A 162 11.92 8.11 4.62
N ALA A 163 11.10 7.09 4.83
CA ALA A 163 10.19 7.00 5.98
C ALA A 163 10.91 6.70 7.30
N VAL A 164 11.87 5.76 7.29
CA VAL A 164 12.54 5.24 8.51
C VAL A 164 13.07 6.34 9.45
N PRO A 165 13.72 7.44 8.97
CA PRO A 165 14.21 8.50 9.85
C PRO A 165 13.10 9.25 10.62
N HIS A 166 11.86 9.21 10.15
CA HIS A 166 10.70 9.91 10.72
C HIS A 166 9.82 9.00 11.58
N MET A 167 10.03 7.68 11.51
CA MET A 167 9.26 6.71 12.28
C MET A 167 9.82 6.55 13.68
N LYS A 168 8.92 6.49 14.66
CA LYS A 168 9.27 6.24 16.06
C LYS A 168 9.17 4.75 16.38
N ASN A 169 9.63 4.38 17.59
CA ASN A 169 9.44 3.02 18.11
C ASN A 169 7.96 2.59 18.03
N GLY A 170 7.72 1.39 17.53
CA GLY A 170 6.37 0.89 17.25
C GLY A 170 5.78 1.36 15.91
N GLY A 171 6.58 1.96 15.04
CA GLY A 171 6.21 2.20 13.65
C GLY A 171 6.16 0.88 12.86
N ALA A 172 5.38 0.85 11.77
CA ALA A 172 5.20 -0.33 10.93
C ALA A 172 5.34 -0.01 9.44
N ILE A 173 5.98 -0.91 8.70
CA ILE A 173 6.00 -0.89 7.24
C ILE A 173 5.29 -2.15 6.74
N ILE A 174 4.29 -1.96 5.88
CA ILE A 174 3.45 -3.02 5.34
C ILE A 174 3.65 -3.04 3.82
N ASN A 175 3.98 -4.20 3.26
CA ASN A 175 4.11 -4.40 1.83
C ASN A 175 3.00 -5.31 1.32
N THR A 176 2.29 -4.92 0.26
CA THR A 176 1.24 -5.74 -0.34
C THR A 176 1.86 -6.82 -1.22
N ALA A 177 1.87 -8.05 -0.73
CA ALA A 177 2.34 -9.24 -1.45
C ALA A 177 1.29 -9.77 -2.45
N SER A 178 1.63 -10.84 -3.15
CA SER A 178 0.72 -11.51 -4.09
C SER A 178 0.92 -13.02 -4.07
N ILE A 179 -0.16 -13.76 -4.33
CA ILE A 179 -0.10 -15.21 -4.58
C ILE A 179 0.81 -15.56 -5.78
N ASN A 180 1.06 -14.60 -6.68
CA ASN A 180 1.98 -14.78 -7.79
C ASN A 180 3.44 -14.97 -7.35
N ALA A 181 3.78 -14.69 -6.09
CA ALA A 181 5.07 -15.04 -5.50
C ALA A 181 5.27 -16.56 -5.37
N ASP A 182 4.18 -17.28 -5.01
CA ASP A 182 4.22 -18.74 -4.80
C ASP A 182 3.67 -19.53 -6.00
N LYS A 183 2.69 -18.96 -6.72
CA LYS A 183 2.02 -19.58 -7.86
C LYS A 183 2.00 -18.60 -9.02
N PRO A 184 3.13 -18.44 -9.74
CA PRO A 184 3.24 -17.46 -10.80
C PRO A 184 2.29 -17.78 -11.95
N ASN A 185 1.59 -16.74 -12.44
CA ASN A 185 0.81 -16.83 -13.66
C ASN A 185 1.74 -16.56 -14.86
N PRO A 186 1.84 -17.45 -15.86
CA PRO A 186 2.73 -17.27 -17.01
C PRO A 186 2.53 -15.97 -17.78
N THR A 187 1.30 -15.45 -17.83
CA THR A 187 1.00 -14.18 -18.50
C THR A 187 1.41 -12.93 -17.70
N LEU A 188 1.85 -13.11 -16.46
CA LEU A 188 2.26 -12.04 -15.54
C LEU A 188 3.73 -12.16 -15.16
N LEU A 189 4.60 -12.59 -16.08
CA LEU A 189 5.99 -12.95 -15.77
C LEU A 189 6.75 -11.83 -15.00
N ALA A 190 6.75 -10.61 -15.51
CA ALA A 190 7.41 -9.48 -14.86
C ALA A 190 6.85 -9.24 -13.45
N TYR A 191 5.53 -9.17 -13.33
CA TYR A 191 4.87 -8.99 -12.03
C TYR A 191 5.13 -10.15 -11.05
N ALA A 192 5.06 -11.39 -11.50
CA ALA A 192 5.36 -12.55 -10.64
C ALA A 192 6.81 -12.54 -10.16
N THR A 193 7.75 -12.12 -11.01
CA THR A 193 9.16 -11.99 -10.66
C THR A 193 9.37 -11.00 -9.52
N ILE A 194 8.78 -9.80 -9.60
CA ILE A 194 8.93 -8.79 -8.54
C ILE A 194 8.24 -9.23 -7.26
N LYS A 195 7.10 -9.90 -7.34
CA LYS A 195 6.41 -10.42 -6.15
C LYS A 195 7.19 -11.56 -5.49
N GLY A 196 7.92 -12.37 -6.26
CA GLY A 196 8.89 -13.33 -5.73
C GLY A 196 10.07 -12.65 -5.04
N ALA A 197 10.56 -11.52 -5.55
CA ALA A 197 11.62 -10.74 -4.92
C ALA A 197 11.17 -10.05 -3.61
N GLU A 198 9.92 -9.57 -3.54
CA GLU A 198 9.34 -8.99 -2.32
C GLU A 198 9.20 -10.02 -1.19
N PHE A 199 9.01 -11.30 -1.52
CA PHE A 199 8.67 -12.37 -0.59
C PHE A 199 9.89 -12.95 0.15
N HIS A 200 11.07 -12.37 0.07
CA HIS A 200 12.20 -12.86 0.84
C HIS A 200 11.96 -12.64 2.33
N ARG A 201 11.52 -13.73 2.96
CA ARG A 201 11.28 -13.89 4.39
C ARG A 201 12.44 -13.30 5.18
N ARG A 202 12.14 -12.28 5.99
CA ARG A 202 13.07 -11.56 6.87
C ARG A 202 14.01 -10.62 6.13
N ALA A 203 13.55 -9.41 5.84
CA ALA A 203 14.50 -8.32 5.88
C ALA A 203 15.22 -8.36 7.25
N PRO A 204 16.56 -8.27 7.28
CA PRO A 204 17.23 -8.12 8.56
C PRO A 204 16.64 -6.89 9.23
N ALA A 205 16.32 -7.01 10.53
CA ALA A 205 15.96 -5.85 11.32
C ALA A 205 17.00 -4.77 11.02
N VAL A 206 16.56 -3.63 10.51
CA VAL A 206 17.45 -2.47 10.39
C VAL A 206 17.83 -2.16 11.81
N ALA A 207 19.09 -2.48 12.18
CA ALA A 207 19.59 -2.30 13.52
C ALA A 207 19.43 -0.84 13.90
N GLY A 208 18.41 -0.54 14.69
CA GLY A 208 18.27 0.69 15.43
C GLY A 208 19.46 0.73 16.41
N ARG A 209 20.04 1.89 16.63
CA ARG A 209 21.10 2.14 17.59
C ARG A 209 20.78 1.47 18.93
N GLU A 210 21.76 0.73 19.46
CA GLU A 210 21.68 -0.06 20.69
C GLU A 210 21.01 0.64 21.86
N GLY A 211 20.11 -0.05 22.51
CA GLY A 211 19.46 0.34 23.76
C GLY A 211 18.59 -0.77 24.34
N ASN A 212 19.23 -1.67 25.10
CA ASN A 212 18.69 -2.56 26.13
C ASN A 212 17.56 -3.55 25.79
N SER A 213 17.95 -4.81 25.75
CA SER A 213 17.09 -5.99 25.66
C SER A 213 16.23 -6.24 26.92
N ARG A 214 14.94 -6.53 26.75
CA ARG A 214 14.17 -7.41 27.63
C ARG A 214 13.36 -8.40 26.80
N LYS A 215 13.60 -9.67 27.05
CA LYS A 215 12.92 -10.83 26.48
C LYS A 215 11.45 -10.84 26.87
N HIS A 216 10.54 -10.99 25.91
CA HIS A 216 9.21 -11.58 26.15
C HIS A 216 8.88 -12.52 25.02
N GLY A 217 8.39 -13.69 25.41
CA GLY A 217 8.14 -14.86 24.58
C GLY A 217 6.90 -14.72 23.71
N GLY A 218 6.95 -15.49 22.68
CA GLY A 218 6.20 -15.76 21.53
C GLY A 218 4.67 -15.74 21.55
N ALA A 219 4.16 -15.31 20.42
CA ALA A 219 3.02 -15.94 19.75
C ALA A 219 3.25 -15.77 18.24
N ARG A 220 3.35 -16.89 17.53
CA ARG A 220 3.30 -16.90 16.07
C ARG A 220 1.91 -16.49 15.63
N ALA A 221 1.80 -15.36 14.95
CA ALA A 221 0.71 -15.09 14.04
C ALA A 221 1.34 -15.04 12.65
N ASP A 222 0.97 -15.99 11.79
CA ASP A 222 1.22 -15.95 10.37
C ASP A 222 0.35 -14.83 9.78
N LEU A 223 0.92 -13.63 9.71
CA LEU A 223 0.37 -12.50 8.99
C LEU A 223 1.44 -12.01 8.01
N ASP A 224 1.10 -12.06 6.74
CA ASP A 224 1.92 -11.66 5.62
C ASP A 224 2.53 -10.27 5.83
N ALA A 225 3.86 -10.26 5.86
CA ALA A 225 4.78 -9.14 5.65
C ALA A 225 4.47 -7.81 6.35
N ALA A 226 4.18 -7.81 7.64
CA ALA A 226 4.26 -6.58 8.44
C ALA A 226 5.66 -6.47 9.07
N TYR A 227 6.37 -5.38 8.76
CA TYR A 227 7.62 -5.05 9.44
C TYR A 227 7.29 -4.14 10.63
N SER A 228 7.38 -4.67 11.85
CA SER A 228 7.35 -3.85 13.03
C SER A 228 8.77 -3.54 13.48
N PHE A 229 9.05 -2.28 13.77
CA PHE A 229 10.29 -1.85 14.38
C PHE A 229 10.13 -1.96 15.90
N ASP A 230 10.52 -3.10 16.47
CA ASP A 230 10.79 -3.19 17.89
C ASP A 230 12.23 -2.70 18.11
N HIS A 231 12.36 -1.49 18.58
CA HIS A 231 13.62 -1.01 19.15
C HIS A 231 13.69 -1.53 20.58
N ALA A 232 14.42 -2.61 20.75
CA ALA A 232 14.96 -2.98 22.06
C ALA A 232 16.08 -2.02 22.45
#